data_dac474625cca24bd62b75c794475a6cd
#
_entry.id   dac474625cca24bd62b75c794475a6cd
#
_cell.length_a   1.000
_cell.length_b   1.000
_cell.length_c   1.000
_cell.angle_alpha   90.00
_cell.angle_beta   90.00
_cell.angle_gamma   90.00
#
_symmetry.space_group_name_H-M   'P 1'
#
loop_
_entity.id
_entity.type
_entity.pdbx_description
1 polymer ?
#
loop_
_entity_poly.entity_id
_entity_poly.type
_entity_poly.pdbx_seq_one_letter_code
_entity_poly.pdbx_strand_id
1 'polypeptide(L)'
;MDDTRFPDDDSWQEDDGPASETPLVREQAYEIIDAVLSGTDPEGAEVRDRLREHVAAHPGNPEAALHEHLVFTRSLARQAGDGPNPATQDVHQHPAQGQISVPGHGQAAIEAVLHGGMLVTAFQPIHDLRRGGVIGAEALTRFLWEPDGDGAGSWFKNAAAVGLGADLEFSALQAAVAAAQNLPPGLVVALNLSPAVCLDPRLPGFLEHAPLEPARIMLELTEPLQPEQLGPLLDVLTPLRSSGMGLAVDEAGTDAASMRHIRALRPDVIKIGRALVRGIEADPSRQYLVADLVEFGRQTGAALAAVGIETADELTVLTRLAVAAGQGHFLGQPTVHVKEWATWAGSASANGQSGHGRHTAAGPEQLNGH
;
A
#
# COMPACT_ATOMS: atom_id res chain seq x y z
N MET A 1 46.45 -16.90 -28.24
CA MET A 1 46.73 -17.38 -26.90
C MET A 1 46.84 -16.15 -26.04
N ASP A 2 45.75 -15.77 -25.44
CA ASP A 2 45.78 -14.91 -24.26
C ASP A 2 44.50 -15.12 -23.48
N ASP A 3 44.68 -15.62 -22.29
CA ASP A 3 43.70 -16.21 -21.42
C ASP A 3 43.38 -15.16 -20.36
N THR A 4 42.25 -14.41 -20.54
CA THR A 4 41.74 -13.50 -19.51
C THR A 4 40.50 -14.08 -18.87
N ARG A 5 40.75 -14.92 -17.86
CA ARG A 5 39.73 -15.34 -16.88
C ARG A 5 39.27 -14.11 -16.10
N PHE A 6 37.95 -13.94 -16.08
CA PHE A 6 37.25 -13.11 -15.07
C PHE A 6 37.26 -13.87 -13.75
N PRO A 7 37.50 -13.23 -12.62
CA PRO A 7 37.36 -13.88 -11.31
C PRO A 7 35.87 -13.95 -10.94
N ASP A 8 35.44 -15.16 -10.58
CA ASP A 8 34.23 -15.42 -9.83
C ASP A 8 34.36 -14.74 -8.46
N ASP A 9 33.51 -13.76 -8.17
CA ASP A 9 33.38 -13.16 -6.85
C ASP A 9 31.99 -13.40 -6.28
N ASP A 10 31.83 -14.62 -5.72
CA ASP A 10 30.77 -14.99 -4.81
C ASP A 10 31.13 -14.48 -3.41
N SER A 11 30.78 -13.24 -3.08
CA SER A 11 30.78 -12.78 -1.68
C SER A 11 29.90 -11.56 -1.48
N TRP A 12 28.59 -11.73 -1.63
CA TRP A 12 27.64 -10.84 -0.97
C TRP A 12 27.29 -11.46 0.39
N GLN A 13 28.11 -11.20 1.39
CA GLN A 13 27.74 -11.39 2.78
C GLN A 13 26.76 -10.27 3.13
N GLU A 14 25.53 -10.65 3.36
CA GLU A 14 24.54 -9.85 4.06
C GLU A 14 25.02 -9.67 5.51
N ASP A 15 25.39 -8.44 5.85
CA ASP A 15 25.69 -8.06 7.23
C ASP A 15 24.39 -7.64 7.91
N ASP A 16 23.57 -8.62 8.27
CA ASP A 16 22.37 -8.44 9.09
C ASP A 16 22.77 -8.36 10.57
N GLY A 17 23.08 -7.16 11.02
CA GLY A 17 23.19 -6.86 12.44
C GLY A 17 21.79 -6.70 13.08
N PRO A 18 21.44 -7.46 14.12
CA PRO A 18 20.10 -7.43 14.74
C PRO A 18 19.98 -6.28 15.76
N ALA A 19 19.90 -5.01 15.32
CA ALA A 19 19.83 -3.87 16.25
C ALA A 19 18.88 -2.72 15.90
N SER A 20 18.05 -2.79 14.84
CA SER A 20 17.19 -1.64 14.47
C SER A 20 15.68 -1.92 14.37
N GLU A 21 15.22 -3.15 14.54
CA GLU A 21 13.79 -3.50 14.30
C GLU A 21 12.89 -3.34 15.53
N THR A 22 13.43 -3.49 16.74
CA THR A 22 12.64 -3.43 17.99
C THR A 22 11.95 -2.09 18.27
N PRO A 23 12.53 -0.92 17.98
CA PRO A 23 11.86 0.38 18.15
C PRO A 23 10.67 0.58 17.23
N LEU A 24 10.77 0.14 15.97
CA LEU A 24 9.74 0.29 14.95
C LEU A 24 8.47 -0.51 15.28
N VAL A 25 8.61 -1.75 15.73
CA VAL A 25 7.47 -2.61 16.11
C VAL A 25 6.71 -2.04 17.31
N ARG A 26 7.44 -1.51 18.29
CA ARG A 26 6.87 -0.89 19.48
C ARG A 26 6.10 0.39 19.16
N GLU A 27 6.64 1.21 18.29
CA GLU A 27 6.00 2.44 17.84
C GLU A 27 4.71 2.12 17.06
N GLN A 28 4.73 1.15 16.17
CA GLN A 28 3.55 0.66 15.46
C GLN A 28 2.48 0.11 16.40
N ALA A 29 2.86 -0.64 17.45
CA ALA A 29 1.91 -1.14 18.43
C ALA A 29 1.19 -0.01 19.18
N TYR A 30 1.89 1.06 19.55
CA TYR A 30 1.28 2.26 20.11
C TYR A 30 0.33 2.94 19.15
N GLU A 31 0.71 3.08 17.88
CA GLU A 31 -0.13 3.69 16.85
C GLU A 31 -1.44 2.92 16.67
N ILE A 32 -1.38 1.59 16.60
CA ILE A 32 -2.56 0.74 16.46
C ILE A 32 -3.47 0.86 17.69
N ILE A 33 -2.91 0.84 18.89
CA ILE A 33 -3.67 1.01 20.14
C ILE A 33 -4.39 2.36 20.14
N ASP A 34 -3.69 3.45 19.80
CA ASP A 34 -4.27 4.79 19.79
C ASP A 34 -5.37 4.92 18.70
N ALA A 35 -5.15 4.34 17.52
CA ALA A 35 -6.13 4.32 16.45
C ALA A 35 -7.43 3.61 16.87
N VAL A 36 -7.33 2.44 17.49
CA VAL A 36 -8.48 1.67 17.98
C VAL A 36 -9.19 2.45 19.09
N LEU A 37 -8.46 3.01 20.06
CA LEU A 37 -9.02 3.77 21.19
C LEU A 37 -9.65 5.10 20.78
N SER A 38 -9.24 5.66 19.64
CA SER A 38 -9.79 6.91 19.08
C SER A 38 -11.10 6.68 18.35
N GLY A 39 -11.50 5.45 18.04
CA GLY A 39 -12.78 5.12 17.42
C GLY A 39 -13.97 5.56 18.28
N THR A 40 -15.04 6.04 17.64
CA THR A 40 -16.23 6.59 18.33
C THR A 40 -17.49 5.79 18.08
N ASP A 41 -17.42 4.71 17.30
CA ASP A 41 -18.57 3.87 16.98
C ASP A 41 -19.10 3.16 18.25
N PRO A 42 -20.43 3.07 18.46
CA PRO A 42 -21.02 2.44 19.63
C PRO A 42 -20.79 0.92 19.69
N GLU A 43 -20.72 0.25 18.53
CA GLU A 43 -20.60 -1.20 18.43
C GLU A 43 -19.21 -1.68 18.89
N GLY A 44 -18.17 -0.86 18.68
CA GLY A 44 -16.81 -1.13 19.14
C GLY A 44 -16.52 -0.72 20.61
N ALA A 45 -17.49 -0.21 21.37
CA ALA A 45 -17.23 0.33 22.71
C ALA A 45 -16.67 -0.72 23.69
N GLU A 46 -17.23 -1.93 23.72
CA GLU A 46 -16.75 -3.02 24.57
C GLU A 46 -15.34 -3.47 24.21
N VAL A 47 -15.03 -3.53 22.93
CA VAL A 47 -13.70 -3.88 22.43
C VAL A 47 -12.68 -2.83 22.85
N ARG A 48 -13.02 -1.55 22.75
CA ARG A 48 -12.15 -0.44 23.19
C ARG A 48 -11.93 -0.40 24.71
N ASP A 49 -12.98 -0.66 25.49
CA ASP A 49 -12.84 -0.72 26.95
C ASP A 49 -11.92 -1.85 27.37
N ARG A 50 -12.03 -3.00 26.70
CA ARG A 50 -11.15 -4.13 26.96
C ARG A 50 -9.71 -3.86 26.53
N LEU A 51 -9.50 -3.16 25.41
CA LEU A 51 -8.14 -2.74 25.02
C LEU A 51 -7.52 -1.81 26.05
N ARG A 52 -8.30 -0.88 26.64
CA ARG A 52 -7.80 -0.01 27.73
C ARG A 52 -7.36 -0.82 28.94
N GLU A 53 -8.11 -1.88 29.32
CA GLU A 53 -7.74 -2.78 30.40
C GLU A 53 -6.42 -3.51 30.12
N HIS A 54 -6.24 -4.05 28.89
CA HIS A 54 -5.01 -4.72 28.51
C HIS A 54 -3.81 -3.76 28.47
N VAL A 55 -3.99 -2.55 27.98
CA VAL A 55 -2.93 -1.51 28.02
C VAL A 55 -2.56 -1.16 29.46
N ALA A 56 -3.52 -1.08 30.36
CA ALA A 56 -3.26 -0.83 31.78
C ALA A 56 -2.58 -2.01 32.48
N ALA A 57 -2.83 -3.26 32.04
CA ALA A 57 -2.20 -4.46 32.53
C ALA A 57 -0.73 -4.62 32.10
N HIS A 58 -0.36 -4.02 30.96
CA HIS A 58 0.99 -4.09 30.38
C HIS A 58 1.66 -2.71 30.25
N PRO A 59 1.93 -1.99 31.37
CA PRO A 59 2.49 -0.65 31.32
C PRO A 59 3.88 -0.65 30.65
N GLY A 60 3.99 0.12 29.55
CA GLY A 60 5.23 0.24 28.79
C GLY A 60 5.55 -0.95 27.87
N ASN A 61 4.62 -1.89 27.65
CA ASN A 61 4.74 -2.99 26.71
C ASN A 61 3.49 -3.07 25.82
N PRO A 62 3.38 -2.19 24.80
CA PRO A 62 2.21 -2.11 23.93
C PRO A 62 2.01 -3.37 23.10
N GLU A 63 3.07 -4.09 22.76
CA GLU A 63 3.00 -5.34 22.00
C GLU A 63 2.28 -6.42 22.81
N ALA A 64 2.59 -6.56 24.10
CA ALA A 64 1.93 -7.51 24.99
C ALA A 64 0.45 -7.14 25.20
N ALA A 65 0.15 -5.85 25.38
CA ALA A 65 -1.22 -5.37 25.52
C ALA A 65 -2.06 -5.68 24.27
N LEU A 66 -1.50 -5.43 23.09
CA LEU A 66 -2.15 -5.70 21.82
C LEU A 66 -2.34 -7.20 21.61
N HIS A 67 -1.34 -8.01 21.92
CA HIS A 67 -1.43 -9.48 21.84
C HIS A 67 -2.55 -10.03 22.72
N GLU A 68 -2.63 -9.62 23.98
CA GLU A 68 -3.69 -10.05 24.89
C GLU A 68 -5.08 -9.63 24.41
N HIS A 69 -5.19 -8.42 23.87
CA HIS A 69 -6.42 -7.92 23.29
C HIS A 69 -6.88 -8.75 22.07
N LEU A 70 -5.96 -9.17 21.22
CA LEU A 70 -6.25 -10.01 20.05
C LEU A 70 -6.71 -11.42 20.46
N VAL A 71 -6.12 -12.00 21.52
CA VAL A 71 -6.60 -13.27 22.08
C VAL A 71 -8.04 -13.14 22.58
N PHE A 72 -8.37 -12.02 23.22
CA PHE A 72 -9.72 -11.73 23.70
C PHE A 72 -10.73 -11.59 22.55
N THR A 73 -10.43 -10.79 21.53
CA THR A 73 -11.32 -10.59 20.37
C THR A 73 -11.56 -11.88 19.59
N ARG A 74 -10.54 -12.76 19.50
CA ARG A 74 -10.71 -14.12 18.94
C ARG A 74 -11.68 -14.97 19.75
N SER A 75 -11.70 -14.84 21.07
CA SER A 75 -12.62 -15.59 21.92
C SER A 75 -14.07 -15.14 21.74
N LEU A 76 -14.30 -13.85 21.54
CA LEU A 76 -15.62 -13.29 21.24
C LEU A 76 -16.13 -13.75 19.87
N ALA A 77 -15.30 -13.73 18.85
CA ALA A 77 -15.67 -14.18 17.51
C ALA A 77 -16.07 -15.66 17.47
N ARG A 78 -15.39 -16.50 18.25
CA ARG A 78 -15.74 -17.92 18.41
C ARG A 78 -17.07 -18.12 19.14
N GLN A 79 -17.41 -17.30 20.12
CA GLN A 79 -18.68 -17.37 20.84
C GLN A 79 -19.86 -16.89 20.01
N ALA A 80 -19.65 -15.97 19.07
CA ALA A 80 -20.69 -15.48 18.15
C ALA A 80 -20.99 -16.47 17.01
N GLY A 81 -20.09 -17.43 16.72
CA GLY A 81 -20.22 -18.43 15.66
C GLY A 81 -20.77 -19.81 16.09
N ASP A 82 -20.88 -20.09 17.39
CA ASP A 82 -21.36 -21.37 17.89
C ASP A 82 -22.88 -21.40 18.11
N GLY A 83 -23.63 -21.78 17.05
CA GLY A 83 -24.89 -22.50 17.21
C GLY A 83 -24.57 -23.95 17.66
N PRO A 84 -25.47 -24.64 18.42
CA PRO A 84 -25.12 -25.85 19.14
C PRO A 84 -24.84 -27.03 18.21
N ASN A 85 -23.61 -27.51 18.22
CA ASN A 85 -23.22 -28.80 17.63
C ASN A 85 -22.88 -29.81 18.74
N PRO A 86 -23.63 -30.92 18.90
CA PRO A 86 -23.42 -31.89 19.96
C PRO A 86 -22.44 -32.99 19.53
N ALA A 87 -21.19 -32.89 19.91
CA ALA A 87 -20.31 -34.08 20.05
C ALA A 87 -19.02 -33.70 20.80
N THR A 88 -19.12 -33.71 22.14
CA THR A 88 -17.93 -33.81 23.02
C THR A 88 -17.58 -35.27 23.18
N GLN A 89 -16.37 -35.65 22.85
CA GLN A 89 -15.71 -36.83 23.44
C GLN A 89 -14.33 -36.42 23.97
N ASP A 90 -14.18 -36.67 25.27
CA ASP A 90 -12.95 -36.54 26.03
C ASP A 90 -11.79 -37.33 25.41
N VAL A 91 -10.63 -36.65 25.27
CA VAL A 91 -9.34 -37.35 25.39
C VAL A 91 -8.34 -36.43 26.12
N HIS A 92 -8.19 -36.68 27.43
CA HIS A 92 -7.01 -36.29 28.18
C HIS A 92 -5.82 -37.13 27.71
N GLN A 93 -4.88 -36.53 26.99
CA GLN A 93 -3.51 -37.03 26.93
C GLN A 93 -2.55 -35.84 26.94
N HIS A 94 -1.67 -35.82 27.95
CA HIS A 94 -0.49 -34.95 27.99
C HIS A 94 0.46 -35.32 26.86
N PRO A 95 0.95 -34.44 26.07
CA PRO A 95 2.13 -34.69 25.25
C PRO A 95 3.37 -34.07 25.89
N ALA A 96 4.42 -34.87 25.85
CA ALA A 96 5.79 -34.55 26.17
C ALA A 96 6.31 -33.28 25.49
N GLN A 97 7.28 -32.63 26.13
CA GLN A 97 8.06 -31.53 25.61
C GLN A 97 8.70 -31.87 24.24
N GLY A 98 8.04 -31.52 23.17
CA GLY A 98 8.60 -31.45 21.82
C GLY A 98 8.63 -29.98 21.39
N GLN A 99 9.75 -29.56 20.85
CA GLN A 99 9.92 -28.25 20.23
C GLN A 99 8.75 -27.99 19.28
N ILE A 100 7.88 -27.06 19.63
CA ILE A 100 6.83 -26.57 18.75
C ILE A 100 7.57 -25.67 17.76
N SER A 101 7.89 -26.20 16.58
CA SER A 101 8.09 -25.37 15.40
C SER A 101 6.76 -24.63 15.19
N VAL A 102 6.72 -23.36 15.49
CA VAL A 102 5.61 -22.49 15.12
C VAL A 102 5.64 -22.41 13.59
N PRO A 103 4.66 -22.98 12.87
CA PRO A 103 4.63 -22.80 11.42
C PRO A 103 4.42 -21.31 11.16
N GLY A 104 5.28 -20.71 10.34
CA GLY A 104 5.01 -19.39 9.78
C GLY A 104 3.58 -19.38 9.22
N HIS A 105 2.92 -18.23 9.22
CA HIS A 105 1.52 -17.90 8.87
C HIS A 105 0.75 -19.02 8.13
N GLY A 106 0.41 -20.09 8.85
CA GLY A 106 -0.31 -21.24 8.27
C GLY A 106 -1.76 -20.87 7.96
N GLN A 107 -2.43 -21.70 7.17
CA GLN A 107 -3.82 -21.50 6.75
C GLN A 107 -4.73 -21.05 7.90
N ALA A 108 -4.63 -21.66 9.08
CA ALA A 108 -5.43 -21.30 10.25
C ALA A 108 -5.19 -19.85 10.76
N ALA A 109 -3.98 -19.34 10.61
CA ALA A 109 -3.66 -17.96 10.97
C ALA A 109 -4.29 -16.97 9.97
N ILE A 110 -4.22 -17.28 8.68
CA ILE A 110 -4.83 -16.49 7.62
C ILE A 110 -6.35 -16.47 7.75
N GLU A 111 -6.97 -17.64 7.97
CA GLU A 111 -8.41 -17.74 8.25
C GLU A 111 -8.81 -16.93 9.49
N ALA A 112 -7.98 -16.92 10.54
CA ALA A 112 -8.24 -16.12 11.72
C ALA A 112 -8.18 -14.61 11.43
N VAL A 113 -7.25 -14.16 10.58
CA VAL A 113 -7.18 -12.77 10.12
C VAL A 113 -8.43 -12.39 9.33
N LEU A 114 -8.84 -13.24 8.39
CA LEU A 114 -10.02 -13.02 7.56
C LEU A 114 -11.32 -12.92 8.39
N HIS A 115 -11.49 -13.81 9.38
CA HIS A 115 -12.71 -13.83 10.22
C HIS A 115 -12.67 -12.81 11.37
N GLY A 116 -11.48 -12.43 11.82
CA GLY A 116 -11.30 -11.59 13.00
C GLY A 116 -11.17 -10.09 12.70
N GLY A 117 -11.16 -9.68 11.44
CA GLY A 117 -10.97 -8.26 11.08
C GLY A 117 -9.62 -7.70 11.57
N MET A 118 -8.58 -8.54 11.63
CA MET A 118 -7.27 -8.18 12.19
C MET A 118 -6.39 -7.44 11.18
N LEU A 119 -7.00 -6.60 10.36
CA LEU A 119 -6.33 -5.75 9.37
C LEU A 119 -6.62 -4.29 9.70
N VAL A 120 -5.60 -3.46 9.63
CA VAL A 120 -5.73 -2.02 9.62
C VAL A 120 -5.03 -1.44 8.40
N THR A 121 -5.48 -0.28 7.95
CA THR A 121 -4.86 0.43 6.83
C THR A 121 -4.05 1.60 7.37
N ALA A 122 -2.75 1.58 7.10
CA ALA A 122 -1.91 2.76 7.21
C ALA A 122 -1.91 3.48 5.85
N PHE A 123 -1.94 4.81 5.87
CA PHE A 123 -1.75 5.59 4.65
C PHE A 123 -0.38 6.25 4.64
N GLN A 124 0.30 6.17 3.50
CA GLN A 124 1.54 6.89 3.27
C GLN A 124 1.31 8.02 2.28
N PRO A 125 1.71 9.28 2.60
CA PRO A 125 1.44 10.41 1.72
C PRO A 125 2.25 10.36 0.43
N ILE A 126 1.60 10.72 -0.67
CA ILE A 126 2.20 10.91 -2.00
C ILE A 126 2.26 12.40 -2.28
N HIS A 127 3.45 12.91 -2.58
CA HIS A 127 3.71 14.34 -2.78
C HIS A 127 3.86 14.70 -4.26
N ASP A 128 3.34 15.85 -4.68
CA ASP A 128 3.71 16.50 -5.95
C ASP A 128 5.12 17.10 -5.80
N LEU A 129 6.11 16.56 -6.50
CA LEU A 129 7.50 17.01 -6.39
C LEU A 129 7.76 18.34 -7.07
N ARG A 130 6.87 18.80 -7.94
CA ARG A 130 7.00 20.07 -8.67
C ARG A 130 6.36 21.24 -7.94
N ARG A 131 5.22 20.98 -7.29
CA ARG A 131 4.41 22.03 -6.62
C ARG A 131 4.52 21.97 -5.11
N GLY A 132 4.98 20.85 -4.58
CA GLY A 132 4.91 20.53 -3.16
C GLY A 132 3.48 20.18 -2.72
N GLY A 133 3.37 19.63 -1.51
CA GLY A 133 2.10 19.22 -0.93
C GLY A 133 1.65 17.79 -1.30
N VAL A 134 0.76 17.28 -0.46
CA VAL A 134 0.22 15.92 -0.60
C VAL A 134 -0.90 15.93 -1.64
N ILE A 135 -0.83 15.03 -2.61
CA ILE A 135 -1.82 14.85 -3.69
C ILE A 135 -2.60 13.54 -3.58
N GLY A 136 -2.11 12.62 -2.78
CA GLY A 136 -2.74 11.33 -2.57
C GLY A 136 -2.09 10.58 -1.42
N ALA A 137 -2.57 9.39 -1.18
CA ALA A 137 -2.01 8.48 -0.19
C ALA A 137 -2.12 7.03 -0.66
N GLU A 138 -1.06 6.25 -0.45
CA GLU A 138 -1.07 4.81 -0.69
C GLU A 138 -1.61 4.08 0.53
N ALA A 139 -2.55 3.17 0.29
CA ALA A 139 -3.10 2.29 1.30
C ALA A 139 -2.18 1.09 1.52
N LEU A 140 -1.64 0.98 2.71
CA LEU A 140 -0.72 -0.07 3.12
C LEU A 140 -1.37 -0.92 4.21
N THR A 141 -1.51 -2.20 3.96
CA THR A 141 -2.08 -3.13 4.95
C THR A 141 -1.11 -3.34 6.10
N ARG A 142 -1.64 -3.33 7.33
CA ARG A 142 -0.94 -3.73 8.55
C ARG A 142 -1.71 -4.85 9.21
N PHE A 143 -0.99 -5.88 9.62
CA PHE A 143 -1.56 -6.98 10.36
C PHE A 143 -1.39 -6.70 11.85
N LEU A 144 -2.46 -6.85 12.63
CA LEU A 144 -2.41 -6.64 14.08
C LEU A 144 -1.61 -7.72 14.82
N TRP A 145 -1.15 -8.71 14.10
CA TRP A 145 -0.33 -9.80 14.64
C TRP A 145 0.76 -10.15 13.62
N GLU A 146 2.00 -9.86 13.95
CA GLU A 146 3.20 -10.20 13.18
C GLU A 146 4.17 -10.95 14.11
N PRO A 147 4.02 -12.29 14.27
CA PRO A 147 4.81 -13.05 15.24
C PRO A 147 6.30 -13.12 14.91
N ASP A 148 6.65 -12.97 13.62
CA ASP A 148 8.00 -13.19 13.12
C ASP A 148 8.65 -11.91 12.54
N GLY A 149 7.98 -10.75 12.61
CA GLY A 149 8.49 -9.48 12.04
C GLY A 149 8.51 -9.42 10.51
N ASP A 150 7.93 -10.40 9.85
CA ASP A 150 8.05 -10.63 8.40
C ASP A 150 7.24 -9.67 7.51
N GLY A 151 6.62 -8.66 8.06
CA GLY A 151 5.87 -7.64 7.32
C GLY A 151 4.67 -8.16 6.49
N ALA A 152 3.87 -7.23 5.97
CA ALA A 152 2.63 -7.55 5.26
C ALA A 152 2.84 -8.44 4.01
N GLY A 153 3.97 -8.30 3.30
CA GLY A 153 4.27 -9.08 2.10
C GLY A 153 4.31 -10.58 2.33
N SER A 154 4.78 -11.03 3.50
CA SER A 154 4.82 -12.45 3.85
C SER A 154 3.41 -13.03 4.04
N TRP A 155 2.49 -12.27 4.62
CA TRP A 155 1.09 -12.65 4.78
C TRP A 155 0.40 -12.92 3.45
N PHE A 156 0.52 -11.98 2.49
CA PHE A 156 -0.06 -12.14 1.15
C PHE A 156 0.57 -13.31 0.40
N LYS A 157 1.90 -13.49 0.48
CA LYS A 157 2.60 -14.62 -0.13
C LYS A 157 2.13 -15.95 0.45
N ASN A 158 1.99 -16.05 1.76
CA ASN A 158 1.55 -17.26 2.43
C ASN A 158 0.07 -17.55 2.16
N ALA A 159 -0.79 -16.51 2.12
CA ALA A 159 -2.18 -16.64 1.73
C ALA A 159 -2.34 -17.16 0.30
N ALA A 160 -1.54 -16.65 -0.63
CA ALA A 160 -1.53 -17.16 -2.01
C ALA A 160 -1.12 -18.64 -2.08
N ALA A 161 -0.12 -19.05 -1.29
CA ALA A 161 0.35 -20.43 -1.25
C ALA A 161 -0.71 -21.43 -0.74
N VAL A 162 -1.65 -20.99 0.09
CA VAL A 162 -2.76 -21.83 0.60
C VAL A 162 -4.10 -21.55 -0.08
N GLY A 163 -4.12 -20.78 -1.17
CA GLY A 163 -5.33 -20.50 -1.96
C GLY A 163 -6.27 -19.44 -1.37
N LEU A 164 -5.83 -18.69 -0.35
CA LEU A 164 -6.60 -17.61 0.31
C LEU A 164 -6.12 -16.20 -0.07
N GLY A 165 -5.23 -16.08 -1.07
CA GLY A 165 -4.62 -14.82 -1.46
C GLY A 165 -5.65 -13.78 -1.90
N ALA A 166 -6.58 -14.14 -2.78
CA ALA A 166 -7.61 -13.22 -3.25
C ALA A 166 -8.53 -12.75 -2.11
N ASP A 167 -8.90 -13.64 -1.19
CA ASP A 167 -9.77 -13.28 -0.07
C ASP A 167 -9.06 -12.33 0.91
N LEU A 168 -7.77 -12.54 1.13
CA LEU A 168 -6.97 -11.63 1.97
C LEU A 168 -6.80 -10.26 1.32
N GLU A 169 -6.54 -10.19 0.03
CA GLU A 169 -6.47 -8.91 -0.70
C GLU A 169 -7.83 -8.19 -0.70
N PHE A 170 -8.95 -8.92 -0.90
CA PHE A 170 -10.28 -8.31 -0.79
C PHE A 170 -10.56 -7.75 0.60
N SER A 171 -10.17 -8.45 1.66
CA SER A 171 -10.29 -7.94 3.03
C SER A 171 -9.45 -6.68 3.22
N ALA A 172 -8.24 -6.64 2.68
CA ALA A 172 -7.38 -5.47 2.71
C ALA A 172 -7.98 -4.29 1.92
N LEU A 173 -8.55 -4.54 0.73
CA LEU A 173 -9.24 -3.52 -0.06
C LEU A 173 -10.47 -2.95 0.66
N GLN A 174 -11.25 -3.80 1.32
CA GLN A 174 -12.40 -3.36 2.11
C GLN A 174 -11.97 -2.46 3.27
N ALA A 175 -10.93 -2.86 4.01
CA ALA A 175 -10.37 -2.04 5.08
C ALA A 175 -9.82 -0.70 4.56
N ALA A 176 -9.10 -0.72 3.43
CA ALA A 176 -8.54 0.47 2.81
C ALA A 176 -9.61 1.46 2.35
N VAL A 177 -10.65 0.99 1.66
CA VAL A 177 -11.77 1.84 1.19
C VAL A 177 -12.56 2.41 2.36
N ALA A 178 -12.79 1.62 3.42
CA ALA A 178 -13.46 2.08 4.63
C ALA A 178 -12.63 3.18 5.34
N ALA A 179 -11.34 2.96 5.53
CA ALA A 179 -10.44 3.93 6.17
C ALA A 179 -10.29 5.21 5.33
N ALA A 180 -10.26 5.11 4.01
CA ALA A 180 -10.08 6.24 3.08
C ALA A 180 -11.22 7.27 3.12
N GLN A 181 -12.37 6.94 3.68
CA GLN A 181 -13.45 7.91 3.93
C GLN A 181 -13.02 9.02 4.90
N ASN A 182 -12.03 8.76 5.76
CA ASN A 182 -11.48 9.73 6.70
C ASN A 182 -10.35 10.58 6.11
N LEU A 183 -9.88 10.27 4.90
CA LEU A 183 -8.90 11.10 4.20
C LEU A 183 -9.55 12.38 3.65
N PRO A 184 -8.81 13.49 3.57
CA PRO A 184 -9.28 14.70 2.91
C PRO A 184 -9.88 14.42 1.52
N PRO A 185 -11.03 15.00 1.15
CA PRO A 185 -11.77 14.63 -0.04
C PRO A 185 -11.05 14.94 -1.36
N GLY A 186 -10.03 15.79 -1.33
CA GLY A 186 -9.22 16.12 -2.52
C GLY A 186 -8.07 15.16 -2.79
N LEU A 187 -7.81 14.19 -1.92
CA LEU A 187 -6.70 13.26 -2.08
C LEU A 187 -7.10 12.01 -2.86
N VAL A 188 -6.21 11.58 -3.74
CA VAL A 188 -6.29 10.29 -4.44
C VAL A 188 -5.86 9.18 -3.48
N VAL A 189 -6.52 8.03 -3.55
CA VAL A 189 -6.21 6.84 -2.77
C VAL A 189 -5.67 5.76 -3.69
N ALA A 190 -4.41 5.39 -3.52
CA ALA A 190 -3.81 4.29 -4.25
C ALA A 190 -4.09 2.96 -3.55
N LEU A 191 -4.67 2.02 -4.28
CA LEU A 191 -5.07 0.70 -3.80
C LEU A 191 -4.26 -0.36 -4.54
N ASN A 192 -3.46 -1.12 -3.80
CA ASN A 192 -2.66 -2.22 -4.34
C ASN A 192 -3.54 -3.38 -4.81
N LEU A 193 -3.29 -3.87 -6.02
CA LEU A 193 -4.01 -4.97 -6.65
C LEU A 193 -3.03 -5.94 -7.30
N SER A 194 -3.11 -7.23 -6.93
CA SER A 194 -2.47 -8.26 -7.74
C SER A 194 -3.24 -8.49 -9.06
N PRO A 195 -2.58 -9.00 -10.11
CA PRO A 195 -3.26 -9.42 -11.33
C PRO A 195 -4.38 -10.44 -11.08
N ALA A 196 -4.22 -11.29 -10.08
CA ALA A 196 -5.22 -12.29 -9.72
C ALA A 196 -6.51 -11.63 -9.19
N VAL A 197 -6.38 -10.67 -8.29
CA VAL A 197 -7.54 -9.93 -7.75
C VAL A 197 -8.13 -8.98 -8.78
N CYS A 198 -7.31 -8.40 -9.64
CA CYS A 198 -7.82 -7.59 -10.75
C CYS A 198 -8.75 -8.40 -11.67
N LEU A 199 -8.48 -9.71 -11.85
CA LEU A 199 -9.29 -10.63 -12.66
C LEU A 199 -10.41 -11.31 -11.84
N ASP A 200 -10.54 -11.05 -10.55
CA ASP A 200 -11.60 -11.60 -9.73
C ASP A 200 -12.94 -10.95 -10.07
N PRO A 201 -13.99 -11.74 -10.34
CA PRO A 201 -15.31 -11.21 -10.74
C PRO A 201 -15.97 -10.33 -9.67
N ARG A 202 -15.51 -10.38 -8.42
CA ARG A 202 -15.99 -9.53 -7.33
C ARG A 202 -15.52 -8.07 -7.47
N LEU A 203 -14.37 -7.84 -8.09
CA LEU A 203 -13.72 -6.52 -8.08
C LEU A 203 -14.56 -5.40 -8.72
N PRO A 204 -15.13 -5.55 -9.94
CA PRO A 204 -15.91 -4.48 -10.55
C PRO A 204 -17.10 -4.06 -9.66
N GLY A 205 -17.87 -5.02 -9.17
CA GLY A 205 -19.01 -4.74 -8.29
C GLY A 205 -18.59 -4.11 -6.96
N PHE A 206 -17.49 -4.52 -6.38
CA PHE A 206 -16.93 -3.91 -5.17
C PHE A 206 -16.56 -2.45 -5.39
N LEU A 207 -15.83 -2.13 -6.46
CA LEU A 207 -15.40 -0.76 -6.75
C LEU A 207 -16.57 0.15 -7.18
N GLU A 208 -17.55 -0.37 -7.90
CA GLU A 208 -18.78 0.37 -8.27
C GLU A 208 -19.58 0.83 -7.04
N HIS A 209 -19.58 0.03 -5.98
CA HIS A 209 -20.31 0.33 -4.73
C HIS A 209 -19.42 0.94 -3.66
N ALA A 210 -18.13 1.20 -3.96
CA ALA A 210 -17.22 1.83 -3.00
C ALA A 210 -17.71 3.24 -2.61
N PRO A 211 -17.66 3.63 -1.31
CA PRO A 211 -18.09 4.94 -0.84
C PRO A 211 -17.04 6.04 -1.14
N LEU A 212 -16.35 5.92 -2.27
CA LEU A 212 -15.36 6.87 -2.78
C LEU A 212 -15.72 7.25 -4.21
N GLU A 213 -15.52 8.51 -4.56
CA GLU A 213 -15.66 8.93 -5.96
C GLU A 213 -14.63 8.21 -6.82
N PRO A 214 -15.00 7.68 -8.01
CA PRO A 214 -14.07 6.96 -8.89
C PRO A 214 -12.78 7.73 -9.19
N ALA A 215 -12.87 9.05 -9.37
CA ALA A 215 -11.72 9.92 -9.63
C ALA A 215 -10.73 10.00 -8.46
N ARG A 216 -11.10 9.56 -7.27
CA ARG A 216 -10.22 9.46 -6.12
C ARG A 216 -9.52 8.10 -6.01
N ILE A 217 -9.88 7.12 -6.81
CA ILE A 217 -9.32 5.78 -6.76
C ILE A 217 -8.22 5.66 -7.82
N MET A 218 -7.01 5.31 -7.39
CA MET A 218 -5.91 4.87 -8.23
C MET A 218 -5.70 3.38 -8.01
N LEU A 219 -5.94 2.57 -9.03
CA LEU A 219 -5.67 1.15 -9.00
C LEU A 219 -4.18 0.93 -9.25
N GLU A 220 -3.49 0.31 -8.32
CA GLU A 220 -2.06 0.13 -8.35
C GLU A 220 -1.74 -1.34 -8.67
N LEU A 221 -1.44 -1.61 -9.94
CA LEU A 221 -1.18 -2.97 -10.41
C LEU A 221 0.26 -3.35 -10.13
N THR A 222 0.42 -4.40 -9.31
CA THR A 222 1.73 -4.94 -8.98
C THR A 222 2.24 -5.88 -10.08
N GLU A 223 3.51 -5.79 -10.41
CA GLU A 223 4.21 -6.72 -11.32
C GLU A 223 4.70 -7.97 -10.55
N PRO A 224 5.01 -9.11 -11.19
CA PRO A 224 5.12 -9.32 -12.64
C PRO A 224 3.80 -9.77 -13.29
N LEU A 225 3.55 -9.24 -14.49
CA LEU A 225 2.44 -9.65 -15.34
C LEU A 225 2.83 -10.78 -16.29
N GLN A 226 1.95 -11.77 -16.45
CA GLN A 226 2.10 -12.77 -17.51
C GLN A 226 1.47 -12.23 -18.82
N PRO A 227 2.08 -12.47 -19.99
CA PRO A 227 1.56 -11.97 -21.26
C PRO A 227 0.10 -12.35 -21.52
N GLU A 228 -0.32 -13.53 -21.06
CA GLU A 228 -1.67 -14.08 -21.23
C GLU A 228 -2.72 -13.33 -20.40
N GLN A 229 -2.30 -12.64 -19.33
CA GLN A 229 -3.18 -11.88 -18.46
C GLN A 229 -3.54 -10.51 -19.04
N LEU A 230 -2.73 -9.98 -19.97
CA LEU A 230 -2.86 -8.62 -20.44
C LEU A 230 -4.22 -8.33 -21.08
N GLY A 231 -4.72 -9.23 -21.95
CA GLY A 231 -6.04 -9.09 -22.57
C GLY A 231 -7.17 -9.04 -21.54
N PRO A 232 -7.29 -10.08 -20.69
CA PRO A 232 -8.28 -10.10 -19.62
C PRO A 232 -8.19 -8.91 -18.65
N LEU A 233 -6.97 -8.45 -18.30
CA LEU A 233 -6.79 -7.25 -17.47
C LEU A 233 -7.32 -5.99 -18.14
N LEU A 234 -7.07 -5.81 -19.43
CA LEU A 234 -7.62 -4.67 -20.18
C LEU A 234 -9.15 -4.69 -20.24
N ASP A 235 -9.76 -5.87 -20.36
CA ASP A 235 -11.22 -6.02 -20.35
C ASP A 235 -11.85 -5.57 -19.02
N VAL A 236 -11.18 -5.80 -17.90
CA VAL A 236 -11.61 -5.36 -16.56
C VAL A 236 -11.28 -3.88 -16.32
N LEU A 237 -10.04 -3.47 -16.62
CA LEU A 237 -9.56 -2.12 -16.28
C LEU A 237 -10.19 -1.04 -17.14
N THR A 238 -10.52 -1.32 -18.42
CA THR A 238 -11.07 -0.32 -19.33
C THR A 238 -12.37 0.30 -18.82
N PRO A 239 -13.41 -0.46 -18.40
CA PRO A 239 -14.63 0.14 -17.85
C PRO A 239 -14.38 0.89 -16.54
N LEU A 240 -13.51 0.38 -15.65
CA LEU A 240 -13.16 1.05 -14.39
C LEU A 240 -12.49 2.42 -14.65
N ARG A 241 -11.56 2.48 -15.58
CA ARG A 241 -10.92 3.74 -15.99
C ARG A 241 -11.91 4.69 -16.69
N SER A 242 -12.86 4.15 -17.45
CA SER A 242 -13.91 4.96 -18.08
C SER A 242 -14.87 5.59 -17.06
N SER A 243 -15.00 5.02 -15.86
CA SER A 243 -15.74 5.64 -14.74
C SER A 243 -14.95 6.75 -14.04
N GLY A 244 -13.67 6.94 -14.37
CA GLY A 244 -12.80 7.98 -13.81
C GLY A 244 -11.69 7.48 -12.90
N MET A 245 -11.59 6.18 -12.62
CA MET A 245 -10.49 5.62 -11.83
C MET A 245 -9.16 5.73 -12.58
N GLY A 246 -8.08 6.01 -11.85
CA GLY A 246 -6.72 6.00 -12.38
C GLY A 246 -6.10 4.60 -12.33
N LEU A 247 -5.05 4.40 -13.12
CA LEU A 247 -4.22 3.19 -13.12
C LEU A 247 -2.76 3.56 -12.89
N ALA A 248 -2.13 2.94 -11.89
CA ALA A 248 -0.69 2.96 -11.70
C ALA A 248 -0.10 1.57 -11.94
N VAL A 249 1.14 1.51 -12.41
CA VAL A 249 1.94 0.28 -12.46
C VAL A 249 3.09 0.45 -11.47
N ASP A 250 3.15 -0.46 -10.49
CA ASP A 250 4.17 -0.44 -9.45
C ASP A 250 5.40 -1.27 -9.86
N GLU A 251 6.56 -0.89 -9.28
CA GLU A 251 7.85 -1.53 -9.54
C GLU A 251 8.14 -1.74 -11.03
N ALA A 252 7.76 -0.77 -11.87
CA ALA A 252 7.98 -0.85 -13.29
C ALA A 252 9.45 -1.17 -13.59
N GLY A 253 9.69 -2.40 -14.05
CA GLY A 253 11.01 -2.84 -14.46
C GLY A 253 11.48 -2.08 -15.69
N THR A 254 12.80 -2.04 -15.89
CA THR A 254 13.43 -1.44 -17.07
C THR A 254 13.60 -2.44 -18.21
N ASP A 255 13.16 -3.67 -18.00
CA ASP A 255 13.23 -4.72 -19.00
C ASP A 255 12.18 -4.56 -20.13
N ALA A 256 12.43 -5.24 -21.23
CA ALA A 256 11.58 -5.10 -22.42
C ALA A 256 10.16 -5.67 -22.24
N ALA A 257 9.93 -6.55 -21.25
CA ALA A 257 8.60 -7.09 -20.96
C ALA A 257 7.76 -6.05 -20.23
N SER A 258 8.27 -5.49 -19.14
CA SER A 258 7.63 -4.39 -18.39
C SER A 258 7.29 -3.22 -19.30
N MET A 259 8.22 -2.80 -20.16
CA MET A 259 7.97 -1.70 -21.11
C MET A 259 6.87 -2.01 -22.12
N ARG A 260 6.69 -3.27 -22.52
CA ARG A 260 5.56 -3.67 -23.38
C ARG A 260 4.24 -3.65 -22.63
N HIS A 261 4.21 -4.12 -21.38
CA HIS A 261 3.02 -4.10 -20.53
C HIS A 261 2.56 -2.66 -20.29
N ILE A 262 3.47 -1.78 -19.91
CA ILE A 262 3.18 -0.34 -19.71
C ILE A 262 2.57 0.29 -20.97
N ARG A 263 3.14 0.02 -22.15
CA ARG A 263 2.58 0.54 -23.42
C ARG A 263 1.17 0.03 -23.72
N ALA A 264 0.87 -1.22 -23.35
CA ALA A 264 -0.43 -1.82 -23.59
C ALA A 264 -1.46 -1.34 -22.57
N LEU A 265 -1.09 -1.29 -21.28
CA LEU A 265 -1.97 -0.86 -20.19
C LEU A 265 -2.22 0.66 -20.22
N ARG A 266 -1.28 1.46 -20.75
CA ARG A 266 -1.33 2.93 -20.74
C ARG A 266 -1.70 3.48 -19.36
N PRO A 267 -0.90 3.21 -18.32
CA PRO A 267 -1.19 3.70 -16.99
C PRO A 267 -1.12 5.23 -16.93
N ASP A 268 -1.77 5.81 -15.94
CA ASP A 268 -1.68 7.23 -15.64
C ASP A 268 -0.41 7.55 -14.85
N VAL A 269 0.08 6.56 -14.07
CA VAL A 269 1.30 6.66 -13.27
C VAL A 269 2.18 5.42 -13.46
N ILE A 270 3.48 5.65 -13.57
CA ILE A 270 4.52 4.62 -13.52
C ILE A 270 5.33 4.86 -12.24
N LYS A 271 5.34 3.89 -11.32
CA LYS A 271 6.14 3.96 -10.09
C LYS A 271 7.52 3.37 -10.34
N ILE A 272 8.56 4.10 -9.96
CA ILE A 272 9.94 3.61 -9.95
C ILE A 272 10.32 3.25 -8.52
N GLY A 273 10.76 1.99 -8.36
CA GLY A 273 11.01 1.41 -7.06
C GLY A 273 12.31 1.90 -6.42
N ARG A 274 12.46 1.57 -5.14
CA ARG A 274 13.60 1.94 -4.28
C ARG A 274 14.96 1.60 -4.89
N ALA A 275 15.07 0.50 -5.65
CA ALA A 275 16.31 0.09 -6.29
C ALA A 275 16.89 1.14 -7.24
N LEU A 276 16.04 1.96 -7.90
CA LEU A 276 16.47 3.06 -8.75
C LEU A 276 16.63 4.38 -7.99
N VAL A 277 15.90 4.55 -6.89
CA VAL A 277 15.84 5.80 -6.11
C VAL A 277 17.01 5.91 -5.14
N ARG A 278 17.29 4.82 -4.40
CA ARG A 278 18.30 4.81 -3.34
C ARG A 278 19.70 5.13 -3.88
N GLY A 279 20.30 6.21 -3.34
CA GLY A 279 21.64 6.63 -3.70
C GLY A 279 21.77 7.20 -5.12
N ILE A 280 20.65 7.63 -5.74
CA ILE A 280 20.64 8.18 -7.10
C ILE A 280 21.50 9.45 -7.21
N GLU A 281 21.71 10.19 -6.13
CA GLU A 281 22.56 11.39 -6.12
C GLU A 281 24.01 11.09 -6.48
N ALA A 282 24.48 9.88 -6.15
CA ALA A 282 25.86 9.45 -6.41
C ALA A 282 26.02 8.56 -7.65
N ASP A 283 24.92 8.19 -8.34
CA ASP A 283 24.93 7.24 -9.45
C ASP A 283 24.42 7.87 -10.76
N PRO A 284 25.32 8.34 -11.64
CA PRO A 284 24.96 8.88 -12.94
C PRO A 284 24.16 7.90 -13.82
N SER A 285 24.42 6.59 -13.72
CA SER A 285 23.74 5.59 -14.54
C SER A 285 22.28 5.50 -14.18
N ARG A 286 21.95 5.52 -12.86
CA ARG A 286 20.56 5.60 -12.39
C ARG A 286 19.89 6.89 -12.80
N GLN A 287 20.62 8.02 -12.75
CA GLN A 287 20.07 9.31 -13.20
C GLN A 287 19.70 9.27 -14.70
N TYR A 288 20.54 8.70 -15.56
CA TYR A 288 20.21 8.52 -16.99
C TYR A 288 19.00 7.63 -17.16
N LEU A 289 18.94 6.50 -16.45
CA LEU A 289 17.83 5.57 -16.56
C LEU A 289 16.51 6.20 -16.12
N VAL A 290 16.50 6.94 -15.01
CA VAL A 290 15.31 7.68 -14.56
C VAL A 290 14.92 8.76 -15.54
N ALA A 291 15.87 9.49 -16.14
CA ALA A 291 15.60 10.47 -17.18
C ALA A 291 14.94 9.84 -18.42
N ASP A 292 15.42 8.67 -18.85
CA ASP A 292 14.82 7.91 -19.95
C ASP A 292 13.40 7.44 -19.61
N LEU A 293 13.16 7.00 -18.39
CA LEU A 293 11.82 6.63 -17.91
C LEU A 293 10.87 7.83 -17.86
N VAL A 294 11.35 9.02 -17.45
CA VAL A 294 10.55 10.26 -17.48
C VAL A 294 10.16 10.60 -18.91
N GLU A 295 11.10 10.50 -19.86
CA GLU A 295 10.80 10.75 -21.26
C GLU A 295 9.83 9.69 -21.83
N PHE A 296 10.01 8.42 -21.46
CA PHE A 296 9.07 7.36 -21.84
C PHE A 296 7.67 7.62 -21.29
N GLY A 297 7.55 8.01 -20.01
CA GLY A 297 6.27 8.41 -19.39
C GLY A 297 5.63 9.56 -20.19
N ARG A 298 6.39 10.60 -20.52
CA ARG A 298 5.91 11.71 -21.35
C ARG A 298 5.37 11.26 -22.71
N GLN A 299 6.03 10.30 -23.37
CA GLN A 299 5.59 9.75 -24.66
C GLN A 299 4.34 8.89 -24.56
N THR A 300 4.14 8.20 -23.44
CA THR A 300 2.97 7.33 -23.20
C THR A 300 1.82 8.04 -22.50
N GLY A 301 2.04 9.27 -22.03
CA GLY A 301 1.05 10.05 -21.28
C GLY A 301 1.02 9.74 -19.78
N ALA A 302 1.97 8.96 -19.27
CA ALA A 302 2.08 8.59 -17.86
C ALA A 302 2.98 9.55 -17.09
N ALA A 303 2.60 9.85 -15.83
CA ALA A 303 3.47 10.53 -14.87
C ALA A 303 4.41 9.53 -14.22
N LEU A 304 5.65 9.94 -13.88
CA LEU A 304 6.52 9.14 -13.03
C LEU A 304 6.36 9.51 -11.56
N ALA A 305 6.27 8.48 -10.71
CA ALA A 305 6.32 8.59 -9.26
C ALA A 305 7.51 7.80 -8.70
N ALA A 306 8.29 8.40 -7.80
CA ALA A 306 9.42 7.74 -7.15
C ALA A 306 9.02 7.21 -5.77
N VAL A 307 9.36 5.95 -5.48
CA VAL A 307 9.05 5.28 -4.21
C VAL A 307 10.32 5.02 -3.41
N GLY A 308 10.23 5.21 -2.09
CA GLY A 308 11.34 4.95 -1.19
C GLY A 308 12.37 6.08 -1.13
N ILE A 309 11.94 7.33 -1.23
CA ILE A 309 12.79 8.52 -1.01
C ILE A 309 13.13 8.62 0.48
N GLU A 310 14.41 8.49 0.82
CA GLU A 310 14.89 8.48 2.21
C GLU A 310 15.73 9.71 2.57
N THR A 311 16.22 10.45 1.57
CA THR A 311 17.11 11.59 1.80
C THR A 311 16.72 12.84 0.99
N ALA A 312 17.18 14.00 1.47
CA ALA A 312 16.99 15.26 0.76
C ALA A 312 17.77 15.31 -0.56
N ASP A 313 18.89 14.60 -0.65
CA ASP A 313 19.74 14.56 -1.84
C ASP A 313 19.07 13.73 -2.95
N GLU A 314 18.48 12.58 -2.61
CA GLU A 314 17.64 11.80 -3.52
C GLU A 314 16.47 12.65 -4.06
N LEU A 315 15.73 13.32 -3.17
CA LEU A 315 14.61 14.19 -3.55
C LEU A 315 15.06 15.31 -4.50
N THR A 316 16.20 15.94 -4.23
CA THR A 316 16.76 17.00 -5.06
C THR A 316 17.04 16.52 -6.47
N VAL A 317 17.65 15.34 -6.61
CA VAL A 317 17.97 14.75 -7.92
C VAL A 317 16.69 14.37 -8.67
N LEU A 318 15.74 13.70 -8.01
CA LEU A 318 14.47 13.29 -8.63
C LEU A 318 13.67 14.49 -9.12
N THR A 319 13.62 15.57 -8.33
CA THR A 319 12.97 16.82 -8.72
C THR A 319 13.65 17.45 -9.95
N ARG A 320 14.98 17.47 -9.98
CA ARG A 320 15.78 17.95 -11.13
C ARG A 320 15.53 17.12 -12.39
N LEU A 321 15.35 15.81 -12.26
CA LEU A 321 15.00 14.89 -13.34
C LEU A 321 13.52 14.99 -13.77
N ALA A 322 12.76 15.92 -13.17
CA ALA A 322 11.35 16.14 -13.48
C ALA A 322 10.42 14.96 -13.16
N VAL A 323 10.77 14.12 -12.19
CA VAL A 323 9.85 13.13 -11.61
C VAL A 323 8.65 13.89 -11.03
N ALA A 324 7.44 13.44 -11.34
CA ALA A 324 6.23 14.22 -11.06
C ALA A 324 5.75 14.09 -9.61
N ALA A 325 5.83 12.89 -9.05
CA ALA A 325 5.37 12.58 -7.70
C ALA A 325 6.41 11.78 -6.92
N GLY A 326 6.32 11.77 -5.62
CA GLY A 326 7.24 11.04 -4.77
C GLY A 326 6.64 10.61 -3.45
N GLN A 327 7.17 9.50 -2.93
CA GLN A 327 6.79 8.88 -1.68
C GLN A 327 8.03 8.28 -1.03
N GLY A 328 8.08 8.28 0.29
CA GLY A 328 9.19 7.70 1.06
C GLY A 328 9.23 8.26 2.47
N HIS A 329 10.03 7.64 3.35
CA HIS A 329 10.09 8.04 4.76
C HIS A 329 10.56 9.47 4.96
N PHE A 330 11.36 10.01 4.05
CA PHE A 330 11.77 11.42 4.09
C PHE A 330 10.60 12.39 3.87
N LEU A 331 9.61 12.00 3.09
CA LEU A 331 8.42 12.83 2.78
C LEU A 331 7.26 12.57 3.76
N GLY A 332 7.20 11.40 4.35
CA GLY A 332 6.19 10.99 5.34
C GLY A 332 6.17 9.48 5.52
N GLN A 333 6.08 9.05 6.76
CA GLN A 333 5.93 7.63 7.08
C GLN A 333 4.48 7.17 6.90
N PRO A 334 4.25 5.87 6.66
CA PRO A 334 2.90 5.32 6.76
C PRO A 334 2.34 5.51 8.17
N THR A 335 1.11 6.00 8.29
CA THR A 335 0.45 6.22 9.58
C THR A 335 -0.99 5.74 9.56
N VAL A 336 -1.49 5.24 10.69
CA VAL A 336 -2.89 4.87 10.91
C VAL A 336 -3.69 6.01 11.55
N HIS A 337 -3.05 7.13 11.86
CA HIS A 337 -3.66 8.23 12.61
C HIS A 337 -4.49 9.17 11.74
N VAL A 338 -5.80 9.13 11.90
CA VAL A 338 -6.75 10.01 11.20
C VAL A 338 -6.42 11.50 11.38
N LYS A 339 -5.90 11.90 12.56
CA LYS A 339 -5.50 13.29 12.84
C LYS A 339 -4.36 13.76 11.94
N GLU A 340 -3.40 12.87 11.64
CA GLU A 340 -2.30 13.19 10.72
C GLU A 340 -2.81 13.32 9.29
N TRP A 341 -3.69 12.41 8.85
CA TRP A 341 -4.28 12.47 7.52
C TRP A 341 -5.01 13.79 7.28
N ALA A 342 -5.70 14.32 8.31
CA ALA A 342 -6.40 15.60 8.21
C ALA A 342 -5.46 16.79 7.92
N THR A 343 -4.18 16.70 8.33
CA THR A 343 -3.19 17.76 8.07
C THR A 343 -2.78 17.84 6.60
N TRP A 344 -2.94 16.77 5.83
CA TRP A 344 -2.56 16.72 4.42
C TRP A 344 -3.43 17.62 3.52
N ALA A 345 -4.65 17.97 3.94
CA ALA A 345 -5.53 18.91 3.22
C ALA A 345 -4.93 20.33 3.07
N GLY A 346 -4.16 20.78 4.04
CA GLY A 346 -3.61 22.14 4.08
C GLY A 346 -2.47 22.37 3.08
N SER A 347 -1.75 21.33 2.72
CA SER A 347 -0.61 21.42 1.80
C SER A 347 -1.03 21.51 0.32
N ALA A 348 -2.20 21.00 -0.04
CA ALA A 348 -2.72 21.05 -1.41
C ALA A 348 -3.35 22.42 -1.76
N SER A 349 -3.90 23.15 -0.77
CA SER A 349 -4.65 24.40 -1.00
C SER A 349 -3.79 25.65 -1.16
N ALA A 350 -2.55 25.64 -0.68
CA ALA A 350 -1.70 26.82 -0.70
C ALA A 350 -1.23 27.25 -2.11
N ASN A 351 -1.24 26.36 -3.09
CA ASN A 351 -0.75 26.61 -4.46
C ASN A 351 -1.83 26.67 -5.55
N GLY A 352 -3.11 26.45 -5.21
CA GLY A 352 -4.21 26.40 -6.20
C GLY A 352 -4.85 27.74 -6.56
N GLN A 353 -4.51 28.86 -5.91
CA GLN A 353 -5.22 30.16 -6.11
C GLN A 353 -4.55 31.15 -7.06
N SER A 354 -3.47 30.81 -7.72
CA SER A 354 -2.81 31.72 -8.68
C SER A 354 -2.81 31.13 -10.10
N GLY A 355 -3.96 31.03 -10.77
CA GLY A 355 -3.94 30.56 -12.16
C GLY A 355 -5.26 30.35 -12.87
N HIS A 356 -6.32 31.12 -12.53
CA HIS A 356 -7.48 31.26 -13.43
C HIS A 356 -7.55 32.69 -13.98
N GLY A 357 -6.54 33.03 -14.78
CA GLY A 357 -6.63 34.13 -15.71
C GLY A 357 -7.60 33.72 -16.84
N ARG A 358 -8.77 34.34 -16.85
CA ARG A 358 -9.74 34.20 -17.95
C ARG A 358 -9.12 34.67 -19.26
N HIS A 359 -8.82 33.76 -20.17
CA HIS A 359 -8.69 34.12 -21.57
C HIS A 359 -10.11 34.25 -22.14
N THR A 360 -10.61 35.49 -22.15
CA THR A 360 -11.73 35.88 -23.02
C THR A 360 -11.23 35.88 -24.46
N ALA A 361 -11.73 34.93 -25.22
CA ALA A 361 -11.53 34.93 -26.67
C ALA A 361 -12.22 36.18 -27.27
N ALA A 362 -11.44 37.05 -27.88
CA ALA A 362 -11.92 38.09 -28.74
C ALA A 362 -12.42 37.44 -30.03
N GLY A 363 -13.69 37.64 -30.35
CA GLY A 363 -14.28 37.23 -31.63
C GLY A 363 -13.74 38.08 -32.77
N PRO A 364 -13.83 37.56 -34.03
CA PRO A 364 -13.34 38.31 -35.21
C PRO A 364 -14.29 39.45 -35.60
N GLU A 365 -13.75 40.65 -35.67
CA GLU A 365 -14.40 41.82 -36.27
C GLU A 365 -14.66 41.56 -37.76
N GLN A 366 -15.91 41.70 -38.15
CA GLN A 366 -16.33 41.76 -39.54
C GLN A 366 -15.89 43.10 -40.12
N LEU A 367 -15.04 43.05 -41.13
CA LEU A 367 -14.80 44.19 -42.04
C LEU A 367 -15.84 44.13 -43.15
N ASN A 368 -16.82 45.01 -43.04
CA ASN A 368 -17.70 45.37 -44.17
C ASN A 368 -17.18 46.66 -44.80
N GLY A 369 -16.95 46.61 -46.11
CA GLY A 369 -17.39 47.49 -47.15
C GLY A 369 -16.78 48.88 -47.29
N HIS A 370 -16.04 49.09 -48.28
CA HIS A 370 -16.35 49.90 -49.47
C HIS A 370 -15.18 49.77 -50.44
#